data_bc993a48e34a060adedbfb30bf474055
#
_entry.id   bc993a48e34a060adedbfb30bf474055
#
_cell.length_a   1.000
_cell.length_b   1.000
_cell.length_c   1.000
_cell.angle_alpha   90.00
_cell.angle_beta   90.00
_cell.angle_gamma   90.00
#
_symmetry.space_group_name_H-M   'P 1'
#
loop_
_entity.id
_entity.type
_entity.pdbx_description
1 polymer ?
#
loop_
_entity_poly.entity_id
_entity_poly.type
_entity_poly.pdbx_seq_one_letter_code
_entity_poly.pdbx_strand_id
1 'polypeptide(L)'
;MIIFTANINAYDNIPDHYYDGDVKYVMFYDKPIEQKGPWEFIELDCKYDDPILNAYHTRCMSHLLFDEPHVWIDGCYTMTEQFVKNSKEFVERNEITQMNHPAKRTLLGEVLKTYRLGFVPEERLYRWCKKVAASGFKPSYFDHTINCCIWRHNTSRVKEWNEYYWNYHFVDGEFCHHIGQATSGIAEYLVFGRDRIPRVPLQVDLSLSSRVKTYGDSYNISENINEDEFRSKARKILRAVL
;
A
#
# COMPACT_ATOMS: atom_id res chain seq x y z
N MET A 1 13.58 16.17 1.93
CA MET A 1 12.81 14.93 1.69
C MET A 1 12.68 14.16 2.99
N ILE A 2 11.53 13.57 3.23
CA ILE A 2 11.25 12.74 4.41
C ILE A 2 11.12 11.28 3.96
N ILE A 3 11.75 10.33 4.64
CA ILE A 3 11.44 8.91 4.53
C ILE A 3 10.71 8.52 5.80
N PHE A 4 9.56 7.86 5.66
CA PHE A 4 8.74 7.51 6.82
C PHE A 4 8.16 6.12 6.76
N THR A 5 7.85 5.59 7.93
CA THR A 5 7.20 4.30 8.13
C THR A 5 6.29 4.36 9.36
N ALA A 6 5.52 3.29 9.60
CA ALA A 6 4.75 3.11 10.82
C ALA A 6 4.98 1.70 11.38
N ASN A 7 5.38 1.63 12.63
CA ASN A 7 5.53 0.38 13.38
C ASN A 7 4.42 0.29 14.45
N ILE A 8 3.23 -0.04 14.00
CA ILE A 8 2.04 -0.13 14.84
C ILE A 8 1.95 -1.49 15.49
N ASN A 9 1.59 -1.52 16.78
CA ASN A 9 1.54 -2.72 17.62
C ASN A 9 2.93 -3.41 17.79
N ALA A 10 4.03 -2.65 17.65
CA ALA A 10 5.40 -3.15 17.67
C ALA A 10 5.57 -4.38 16.74
N TYR A 11 5.01 -4.28 15.54
CA TYR A 11 4.89 -5.40 14.60
C TYR A 11 6.22 -5.79 13.96
N ASP A 12 7.05 -4.80 13.62
CA ASP A 12 8.33 -5.01 12.96
C ASP A 12 9.52 -4.72 13.91
N ASN A 13 10.62 -5.46 13.73
CA ASN A 13 11.91 -5.03 14.24
C ASN A 13 12.46 -3.92 13.33
N ILE A 14 13.11 -2.92 13.91
CA ILE A 14 13.77 -1.89 13.13
C ILE A 14 15.09 -2.46 12.60
N PRO A 15 15.22 -2.66 11.27
CA PRO A 15 16.46 -3.16 10.69
C PRO A 15 17.56 -2.10 10.71
N ASP A 16 18.79 -2.51 10.49
CA ASP A 16 19.89 -1.59 10.26
C ASP A 16 19.78 -1.01 8.85
N HIS A 17 19.55 0.29 8.76
CA HIS A 17 19.41 1.02 7.50
C HIS A 17 20.66 1.81 7.16
N TYR A 18 20.84 2.11 5.87
CA TYR A 18 21.67 3.22 5.48
C TYR A 18 20.94 4.54 5.75
N TYR A 19 21.65 5.51 6.29
CA TYR A 19 21.11 6.85 6.60
C TYR A 19 21.94 7.93 5.92
N ASP A 20 21.28 8.91 5.34
CA ASP A 20 21.86 10.08 4.71
C ASP A 20 21.52 11.33 5.55
N GLY A 21 22.50 12.14 5.91
CA GLY A 21 22.32 13.29 6.81
C GLY A 21 21.41 14.40 6.28
N ASP A 22 21.15 14.42 4.95
CA ASP A 22 20.26 15.38 4.32
C ASP A 22 18.79 14.90 4.23
N VAL A 23 18.51 13.73 4.76
CA VAL A 23 17.18 13.10 4.75
C VAL A 23 16.64 13.02 6.18
N LYS A 24 15.40 13.48 6.36
CA LYS A 24 14.68 13.30 7.62
C LYS A 24 14.03 11.92 7.62
N TYR A 25 14.18 11.19 8.71
CA TYR A 25 13.58 9.87 8.90
C TYR A 25 12.53 9.95 10.00
N VAL A 26 11.30 9.51 9.74
CA VAL A 26 10.17 9.57 10.69
C VAL A 26 9.56 8.20 10.85
N MET A 27 9.43 7.74 12.10
CA MET A 27 8.75 6.50 12.43
C MET A 27 7.57 6.78 13.35
N PHE A 28 6.37 6.48 12.87
CA PHE A 28 5.17 6.51 13.69
C PHE A 28 5.03 5.21 14.47
N TYR A 29 4.65 5.30 15.74
CA TYR A 29 4.44 4.14 16.62
C TYR A 29 3.26 4.39 17.57
N ASP A 30 2.66 3.32 18.09
CA ASP A 30 1.56 3.37 19.06
C ASP A 30 1.89 2.68 20.38
N LYS A 31 2.97 1.91 20.42
CA LYS A 31 3.45 1.18 21.60
C LYS A 31 4.95 1.35 21.75
N PRO A 32 5.48 1.29 22.96
CA PRO A 32 6.93 1.37 23.17
C PRO A 32 7.70 0.38 22.28
N ILE A 33 8.67 0.89 21.54
CA ILE A 33 9.57 0.14 20.67
C ILE A 33 11.02 0.53 20.97
N GLU A 34 11.95 -0.34 20.60
CA GLU A 34 13.37 0.01 20.67
C GLU A 34 13.66 1.12 19.65
N GLN A 35 14.23 2.23 20.13
CA GLN A 35 14.58 3.35 19.27
C GLN A 35 15.99 3.16 18.74
N LYS A 36 16.12 3.03 17.42
CA LYS A 36 17.38 2.84 16.71
C LYS A 36 17.58 3.88 15.61
N GLY A 37 18.85 4.22 15.37
CA GLY A 37 19.25 5.10 14.28
C GLY A 37 18.73 6.53 14.43
N PRO A 38 18.79 7.33 13.35
CA PRO A 38 18.39 8.73 13.36
C PRO A 38 16.89 8.96 13.10
N TRP A 39 16.05 7.96 13.38
CA TRP A 39 14.61 8.11 13.27
C TRP A 39 14.09 9.12 14.31
N GLU A 40 13.29 10.07 13.87
CA GLU A 40 12.39 10.81 14.73
C GLU A 40 11.18 9.92 15.03
N PHE A 41 11.03 9.51 16.28
CA PHE A 41 9.94 8.66 16.72
C PHE A 41 8.75 9.53 17.16
N ILE A 42 7.64 9.37 16.46
CA ILE A 42 6.40 10.14 16.71
C ILE A 42 5.32 9.18 17.16
N GLU A 43 4.80 9.39 18.35
CA GLU A 43 3.65 8.65 18.85
C GLU A 43 2.42 8.99 18.00
N LEU A 44 1.78 7.95 17.45
CA LEU A 44 0.62 8.10 16.59
C LEU A 44 -0.66 8.19 17.47
N ASP A 45 -1.42 9.25 17.29
CA ASP A 45 -2.80 9.30 17.78
C ASP A 45 -3.67 8.36 16.94
N CYS A 46 -3.85 7.14 17.45
CA CYS A 46 -4.55 6.06 16.75
C CYS A 46 -6.04 6.38 16.63
N LYS A 47 -6.52 6.47 15.39
CA LYS A 47 -7.94 6.76 15.08
C LYS A 47 -8.84 5.52 15.11
N TYR A 48 -8.24 4.34 15.03
CA TYR A 48 -8.94 3.07 14.88
C TYR A 48 -8.48 2.08 15.96
N ASP A 49 -9.39 1.25 16.44
CA ASP A 49 -9.06 0.16 17.36
C ASP A 49 -8.20 -0.92 16.67
N ASP A 50 -8.36 -1.09 15.34
CA ASP A 50 -7.56 -2.01 14.55
C ASP A 50 -6.19 -1.39 14.20
N PRO A 51 -5.07 -1.95 14.70
CA PRO A 51 -3.73 -1.44 14.42
C PRO A 51 -3.37 -1.47 12.93
N ILE A 52 -3.95 -2.39 12.17
CA ILE A 52 -3.72 -2.46 10.72
C ILE A 52 -4.34 -1.24 10.02
N LEU A 53 -5.53 -0.82 10.44
CA LEU A 53 -6.16 0.39 9.90
C LEU A 53 -5.32 1.64 10.18
N ASN A 54 -4.72 1.76 11.37
CA ASN A 54 -3.84 2.88 11.69
C ASN A 54 -2.59 2.90 10.79
N ALA A 55 -1.95 1.76 10.56
CA ALA A 55 -0.81 1.65 9.65
C ALA A 55 -1.19 1.99 8.20
N TYR A 56 -2.32 1.49 7.71
CA TYR A 56 -2.82 1.82 6.37
C TYR A 56 -3.22 3.28 6.24
N HIS A 57 -3.86 3.86 7.26
CA HIS A 57 -4.22 5.28 7.28
C HIS A 57 -2.96 6.15 7.18
N THR A 58 -1.94 5.87 7.99
CA THR A 58 -0.64 6.58 7.97
C THR A 58 -0.01 6.51 6.57
N ARG A 59 0.00 5.34 5.95
CA ARG A 59 0.52 5.14 4.59
C ARG A 59 -0.30 5.87 3.53
N CYS A 60 -1.62 5.71 3.54
CA CYS A 60 -2.50 6.23 2.50
C CYS A 60 -2.67 7.75 2.61
N MET A 61 -2.85 8.27 3.82
CA MET A 61 -3.21 9.66 4.08
C MET A 61 -2.01 10.53 4.46
N SER A 62 -0.83 10.21 3.94
CA SER A 62 0.43 10.90 4.29
C SER A 62 0.45 12.40 4.00
N HIS A 63 -0.43 12.87 3.12
CA HIS A 63 -0.61 14.31 2.86
C HIS A 63 -1.18 15.09 4.06
N LEU A 64 -1.71 14.39 5.06
CA LEU A 64 -2.12 14.98 6.33
C LEU A 64 -0.97 15.07 7.34
N LEU A 65 0.16 14.41 7.06
CA LEU A 65 1.31 14.32 7.95
C LEU A 65 2.46 15.21 7.49
N PHE A 66 2.61 15.42 6.18
CA PHE A 66 3.77 16.10 5.61
C PHE A 66 3.36 17.04 4.47
N ASP A 67 3.94 18.22 4.45
CA ASP A 67 3.87 19.15 3.32
C ASP A 67 5.04 18.94 2.34
N GLU A 68 6.18 18.44 2.82
CA GLU A 68 7.38 18.21 2.02
C GLU A 68 7.27 16.91 1.20
N PRO A 69 8.12 16.76 0.15
CA PRO A 69 8.27 15.49 -0.56
C PRO A 69 8.65 14.37 0.40
N HIS A 70 7.92 13.26 0.31
CA HIS A 70 8.07 12.17 1.25
C HIS A 70 7.95 10.78 0.60
N VAL A 71 8.55 9.80 1.26
CA VAL A 71 8.64 8.41 0.81
C VAL A 71 8.12 7.51 1.90
N TRP A 72 7.05 6.75 1.61
CA TRP A 72 6.65 5.62 2.44
C TRP A 72 7.55 4.43 2.20
N ILE A 73 7.93 3.74 3.25
CA ILE A 73 8.57 2.41 3.21
C ILE A 73 7.90 1.50 4.24
N ASP A 74 7.58 0.27 3.88
CA ASP A 74 7.09 -0.72 4.85
C ASP A 74 8.23 -1.06 5.83
N GLY A 75 7.94 -1.14 7.13
CA GLY A 75 8.92 -1.31 8.20
C GLY A 75 9.78 -2.58 8.11
N CYS A 76 9.35 -3.58 7.32
CA CYS A 76 10.09 -4.81 7.11
C CYS A 76 11.20 -4.74 6.05
N TYR A 77 11.43 -3.60 5.42
CA TYR A 77 12.48 -3.44 4.42
C TYR A 77 13.67 -2.67 4.96
N THR A 78 14.88 -3.10 4.58
CA THR A 78 16.14 -2.39 4.86
C THR A 78 16.47 -1.46 3.69
N MET A 79 16.77 -0.20 3.98
CA MET A 79 17.21 0.77 3.00
C MET A 79 18.71 0.65 2.75
N THR A 80 19.09 0.68 1.47
CA THR A 80 20.50 0.79 1.04
C THR A 80 20.84 2.24 0.68
N GLU A 81 22.13 2.54 0.54
CA GLU A 81 22.60 3.84 0.03
C GLU A 81 21.99 4.17 -1.33
N GLN A 82 21.95 3.17 -2.22
CA GLN A 82 21.39 3.36 -3.57
C GLN A 82 19.89 3.68 -3.52
N PHE A 83 19.13 3.04 -2.62
CA PHE A 83 17.72 3.35 -2.43
C PHE A 83 17.51 4.82 -2.03
N VAL A 84 18.29 5.33 -1.07
CA VAL A 84 18.16 6.72 -0.61
C VAL A 84 18.54 7.70 -1.71
N LYS A 85 19.61 7.44 -2.48
CA LYS A 85 20.00 8.24 -3.64
C LYS A 85 18.91 8.26 -4.71
N ASN A 86 18.42 7.10 -5.11
CA ASN A 86 17.35 6.98 -6.11
C ASN A 86 16.07 7.70 -5.63
N SER A 87 15.76 7.64 -4.34
CA SER A 87 14.59 8.30 -3.77
C SER A 87 14.65 9.82 -3.91
N LYS A 88 15.82 10.44 -3.72
CA LYS A 88 16.03 11.86 -3.97
C LYS A 88 15.71 12.21 -5.43
N GLU A 89 16.23 11.43 -6.39
CA GLU A 89 15.97 11.66 -7.82
C GLU A 89 14.50 11.47 -8.18
N PHE A 90 13.81 10.47 -7.61
CA PHE A 90 12.42 10.20 -7.96
C PHE A 90 11.48 11.31 -7.48
N VAL A 91 11.70 11.83 -6.27
CA VAL A 91 10.90 12.95 -5.78
C VAL A 91 11.24 14.27 -6.49
N GLU A 92 12.44 14.45 -7.04
CA GLU A 92 12.77 15.63 -7.83
C GLU A 92 12.07 15.65 -9.19
N ARG A 93 11.89 14.47 -9.80
CA ARG A 93 11.38 14.34 -11.18
C ARG A 93 9.88 14.16 -11.28
N ASN A 94 9.23 13.60 -10.27
CA ASN A 94 7.85 13.15 -10.36
C ASN A 94 7.05 13.55 -9.13
N GLU A 95 5.81 13.97 -9.32
CA GLU A 95 4.90 14.25 -8.19
C GLU A 95 4.50 12.99 -7.41
N ILE A 96 4.51 11.84 -8.07
CA ILE A 96 4.32 10.52 -7.47
C ILE A 96 5.07 9.45 -8.27
N THR A 97 5.64 8.47 -7.59
CA THR A 97 6.29 7.29 -8.20
C THR A 97 5.94 6.05 -7.40
N GLN A 98 5.77 4.92 -8.07
CA GLN A 98 5.50 3.62 -7.46
C GLN A 98 6.43 2.55 -8.02
N MET A 99 6.55 1.42 -7.31
CA MET A 99 7.32 0.27 -7.79
C MET A 99 6.46 -0.69 -8.62
N ASN A 100 7.04 -1.25 -9.68
CA ASN A 100 6.42 -2.35 -10.40
C ASN A 100 6.37 -3.60 -9.53
N HIS A 101 5.26 -4.32 -9.60
CA HIS A 101 5.21 -5.67 -9.04
C HIS A 101 5.95 -6.65 -9.95
N PRO A 102 6.80 -7.56 -9.41
CA PRO A 102 7.55 -8.51 -10.22
C PRO A 102 6.65 -9.52 -10.94
N ALA A 103 5.50 -9.85 -10.36
CA ALA A 103 4.51 -10.70 -10.99
C ALA A 103 3.43 -9.83 -11.64
N LYS A 104 3.28 -9.94 -12.96
CA LYS A 104 2.16 -9.30 -13.67
C LYS A 104 0.84 -9.95 -13.24
N ARG A 105 0.00 -9.21 -12.54
CA ARG A 105 -1.32 -9.66 -12.12
C ARG A 105 -2.39 -8.76 -12.70
N THR A 106 -3.54 -9.34 -12.98
CA THR A 106 -4.75 -8.59 -13.34
C THR A 106 -5.49 -8.18 -12.08
N LEU A 107 -6.40 -7.22 -12.19
CA LEU A 107 -7.31 -6.86 -11.10
C LEU A 107 -8.02 -8.09 -10.52
N LEU A 108 -8.55 -8.96 -11.39
CA LEU A 108 -9.18 -10.22 -10.99
C LEU A 108 -8.19 -11.13 -10.25
N GLY A 109 -6.94 -11.18 -10.70
CA GLY A 109 -5.88 -11.97 -10.04
C GLY A 109 -5.58 -11.50 -8.62
N GLU A 110 -5.63 -10.18 -8.38
CA GLU A 110 -5.44 -9.63 -7.03
C GLU A 110 -6.64 -9.91 -6.12
N VAL A 111 -7.85 -9.79 -6.64
CA VAL A 111 -9.08 -10.16 -5.89
C VAL A 111 -9.08 -11.65 -5.53
N LEU A 112 -8.67 -12.52 -6.45
CA LEU A 112 -8.53 -13.95 -6.20
C LEU A 112 -7.47 -14.27 -5.15
N LYS A 113 -6.33 -13.56 -5.16
CA LYS A 113 -5.32 -13.70 -4.11
C LYS A 113 -5.88 -13.33 -2.74
N THR A 114 -6.57 -12.18 -2.66
CA THR A 114 -7.18 -11.73 -1.40
C THR A 114 -8.21 -12.74 -0.89
N TYR A 115 -9.01 -13.33 -1.78
CA TYR A 115 -9.95 -14.41 -1.46
C TYR A 115 -9.23 -15.64 -0.89
N ARG A 116 -8.20 -16.14 -1.59
CA ARG A 116 -7.42 -17.31 -1.15
C ARG A 116 -6.76 -17.13 0.21
N LEU A 117 -6.33 -15.92 0.52
CA LEU A 117 -5.71 -15.60 1.79
C LEU A 117 -6.73 -15.52 2.94
N GLY A 118 -8.03 -15.53 2.65
CA GLY A 118 -9.08 -15.50 3.66
C GLY A 118 -9.17 -14.20 4.48
N PHE A 119 -8.46 -13.15 4.06
CA PHE A 119 -8.43 -11.88 4.80
C PHE A 119 -9.73 -11.08 4.73
N VAL A 120 -10.52 -11.32 3.70
CA VAL A 120 -11.77 -10.61 3.45
C VAL A 120 -12.88 -11.64 3.15
N PRO A 121 -14.02 -11.56 3.82
CA PRO A 121 -15.17 -12.42 3.51
C PRO A 121 -15.58 -12.32 2.03
N GLU A 122 -15.96 -13.43 1.43
CA GLU A 122 -16.31 -13.53 0.01
C GLU A 122 -17.35 -12.49 -0.41
N GLU A 123 -18.42 -12.33 0.38
CA GLU A 123 -19.49 -11.40 0.06
C GLU A 123 -19.00 -9.94 0.06
N ARG A 124 -18.06 -9.58 0.96
CA ARG A 124 -17.43 -8.27 0.97
C ARG A 124 -16.59 -8.04 -0.28
N LEU A 125 -15.86 -9.06 -0.75
CA LEU A 125 -15.12 -8.96 -2.02
C LEU A 125 -16.04 -8.76 -3.21
N TYR A 126 -17.20 -9.41 -3.25
CA TYR A 126 -18.18 -9.16 -4.31
C TYR A 126 -18.73 -7.73 -4.27
N ARG A 127 -19.06 -7.20 -3.08
CA ARG A 127 -19.49 -5.80 -2.94
C ARG A 127 -18.38 -4.84 -3.38
N TRP A 128 -17.13 -5.15 -3.02
CA TRP A 128 -15.97 -4.39 -3.48
C TRP A 128 -15.84 -4.40 -5.00
N CYS A 129 -15.96 -5.55 -5.65
CA CYS A 129 -15.97 -5.66 -7.11
C CYS A 129 -17.09 -4.82 -7.74
N LYS A 130 -18.29 -4.79 -7.15
CA LYS A 130 -19.39 -3.93 -7.61
C LYS A 130 -19.05 -2.45 -7.47
N LYS A 131 -18.45 -2.02 -6.35
CA LYS A 131 -17.98 -0.65 -6.16
C LYS A 131 -16.98 -0.24 -7.23
N VAL A 132 -16.00 -1.10 -7.52
CA VAL A 132 -15.01 -0.85 -8.58
C VAL A 132 -15.70 -0.78 -9.95
N ALA A 133 -16.61 -1.70 -10.22
CA ALA A 133 -17.38 -1.69 -11.44
C ALA A 133 -18.15 -0.38 -11.62
N ALA A 134 -18.78 0.13 -10.58
CA ALA A 134 -19.54 1.38 -10.61
C ALA A 134 -18.67 2.64 -10.78
N SER A 135 -17.37 2.57 -10.50
CA SER A 135 -16.46 3.72 -10.60
C SER A 135 -16.09 4.11 -12.05
N GLY A 136 -16.46 3.30 -13.03
CA GLY A 136 -16.02 3.46 -14.42
C GLY A 136 -14.56 3.04 -14.67
N PHE A 137 -13.89 2.44 -13.68
CA PHE A 137 -12.54 1.89 -13.83
C PHE A 137 -12.52 0.83 -14.92
N LYS A 138 -11.53 0.95 -15.84
CA LYS A 138 -11.34 -0.02 -16.91
C LYS A 138 -10.22 -1.02 -16.54
N PRO A 139 -10.53 -2.29 -16.27
CA PRO A 139 -9.54 -3.29 -15.89
C PRO A 139 -8.38 -3.48 -16.87
N SER A 140 -8.54 -3.11 -18.14
CA SER A 140 -7.46 -3.10 -19.14
C SER A 140 -6.34 -2.09 -18.84
N TYR A 141 -6.61 -1.09 -18.00
CA TYR A 141 -5.62 -0.12 -17.53
C TYR A 141 -4.95 -0.53 -16.22
N PHE A 142 -5.37 -1.65 -15.63
CA PHE A 142 -4.77 -2.10 -14.39
C PHE A 142 -3.30 -2.46 -14.59
N ASP A 143 -2.46 -1.76 -13.85
CA ASP A 143 -1.05 -2.05 -13.77
C ASP A 143 -0.71 -2.40 -12.32
N HIS A 144 -0.04 -3.51 -12.13
CA HIS A 144 0.16 -4.06 -10.80
C HIS A 144 1.38 -3.41 -10.16
N THR A 145 1.16 -2.70 -9.04
CA THR A 145 2.21 -2.05 -8.27
C THR A 145 2.44 -2.75 -6.94
N ILE A 146 3.64 -2.61 -6.40
CA ILE A 146 3.94 -2.91 -5.02
C ILE A 146 3.86 -1.61 -4.23
N ASN A 147 3.13 -1.63 -3.12
CA ASN A 147 2.93 -0.47 -2.24
C ASN A 147 3.83 -0.48 -1.00
N CYS A 148 4.87 -1.32 -0.99
CA CYS A 148 5.87 -1.32 0.07
C CYS A 148 6.74 -0.05 0.06
N CYS A 149 6.76 0.67 -1.06
CA CYS A 149 7.40 1.95 -1.19
C CYS A 149 6.64 2.86 -2.15
N ILE A 150 6.40 4.11 -1.74
CA ILE A 150 5.66 5.12 -2.52
C ILE A 150 6.32 6.48 -2.31
N TRP A 151 6.82 7.10 -3.39
CA TRP A 151 7.39 8.44 -3.42
C TRP A 151 6.30 9.45 -3.77
N ARG A 152 6.17 10.55 -3.03
CA ARG A 152 5.08 11.51 -3.20
C ARG A 152 5.49 12.95 -2.90
N HIS A 153 4.90 13.87 -3.65
CA HIS A 153 4.76 15.26 -3.28
C HIS A 153 3.39 15.53 -2.66
N ASN A 154 3.22 16.66 -2.01
CA ASN A 154 1.92 17.08 -1.46
C ASN A 154 1.16 17.99 -2.44
N THR A 155 1.03 17.55 -3.72
CA THR A 155 0.24 18.25 -4.74
C THR A 155 -1.25 17.95 -4.60
N SER A 156 -2.12 18.76 -5.19
CA SER A 156 -3.57 18.51 -5.18
C SER A 156 -3.95 17.16 -5.79
N ARG A 157 -3.28 16.76 -6.90
CA ARG A 157 -3.51 15.45 -7.54
C ARG A 157 -3.08 14.29 -6.66
N VAL A 158 -1.96 14.43 -5.96
CA VAL A 158 -1.48 13.38 -5.03
C VAL A 158 -2.36 13.29 -3.80
N LYS A 159 -2.89 14.41 -3.28
CA LYS A 159 -3.90 14.42 -2.21
C LYS A 159 -5.15 13.66 -2.65
N GLU A 160 -5.68 13.96 -3.82
CA GLU A 160 -6.83 13.26 -4.37
C GLU A 160 -6.56 11.75 -4.57
N TRP A 161 -5.37 11.39 -5.08
CA TRP A 161 -4.95 10.00 -5.19
C TRP A 161 -4.88 9.29 -3.83
N ASN A 162 -4.34 9.95 -2.81
CA ASN A 162 -4.28 9.43 -1.44
C ASN A 162 -5.68 9.13 -0.89
N GLU A 163 -6.64 10.04 -1.11
CA GLU A 163 -8.03 9.88 -0.69
C GLU A 163 -8.72 8.72 -1.41
N TYR A 164 -8.59 8.62 -2.74
CA TYR A 164 -9.12 7.47 -3.48
C TYR A 164 -8.44 6.18 -3.04
N TYR A 165 -7.12 6.18 -2.86
CA TYR A 165 -6.36 5.03 -2.39
C TYR A 165 -6.88 4.55 -1.04
N TRP A 166 -7.14 5.44 -0.10
CA TRP A 166 -7.75 5.12 1.19
C TRP A 166 -9.19 4.64 1.04
N ASN A 167 -10.04 5.39 0.35
CA ASN A 167 -11.46 5.13 0.24
C ASN A 167 -11.81 3.80 -0.46
N TYR A 168 -10.97 3.37 -1.42
CA TYR A 168 -11.17 2.09 -2.09
C TYR A 168 -10.78 0.86 -1.26
N HIS A 169 -10.17 1.04 -0.09
CA HIS A 169 -10.03 -0.04 0.88
C HIS A 169 -11.34 -0.38 1.61
N PHE A 170 -12.36 0.44 1.48
CA PHE A 170 -13.64 0.24 2.16
C PHE A 170 -14.76 -0.07 1.18
N VAL A 171 -15.69 -0.91 1.63
CA VAL A 171 -17.00 -1.10 1.02
C VAL A 171 -18.04 -1.14 2.13
N ASP A 172 -19.08 -0.30 2.01
CA ASP A 172 -20.14 -0.14 3.01
C ASP A 172 -19.60 0.10 4.44
N GLY A 173 -18.50 0.88 4.56
CA GLY A 173 -17.83 1.15 5.82
C GLY A 173 -16.91 0.05 6.34
N GLU A 174 -16.88 -1.12 5.69
CA GLU A 174 -16.06 -2.25 6.08
C GLU A 174 -14.71 -2.27 5.32
N PHE A 175 -13.63 -2.46 6.05
CA PHE A 175 -12.27 -2.49 5.48
C PHE A 175 -11.96 -3.81 4.78
N CYS A 176 -11.34 -3.71 3.61
CA CYS A 176 -10.85 -4.84 2.82
C CYS A 176 -9.33 -4.94 2.95
N HIS A 177 -8.86 -5.86 3.77
CA HIS A 177 -7.43 -6.14 3.93
C HIS A 177 -6.79 -6.64 2.63
N HIS A 178 -5.50 -6.39 2.47
CA HIS A 178 -4.65 -6.95 1.39
C HIS A 178 -5.09 -6.66 -0.06
N ILE A 179 -6.04 -5.73 -0.26
CA ILE A 179 -6.45 -5.29 -1.59
C ILE A 179 -5.71 -4.00 -2.02
N GLY A 180 -4.74 -3.56 -1.25
CA GLY A 180 -4.07 -2.27 -1.41
C GLY A 180 -3.42 -2.04 -2.77
N GLN A 181 -2.91 -3.09 -3.39
CA GLN A 181 -2.31 -2.98 -4.72
C GLN A 181 -3.37 -2.70 -5.79
N ALA A 182 -4.55 -3.32 -5.67
CA ALA A 182 -5.67 -3.03 -6.54
C ALA A 182 -6.23 -1.62 -6.33
N THR A 183 -6.36 -1.20 -5.07
CA THR A 183 -6.90 0.13 -4.73
C THR A 183 -5.99 1.25 -5.21
N SER A 184 -4.66 1.10 -5.15
CA SER A 184 -3.73 2.11 -5.68
C SER A 184 -3.82 2.24 -7.20
N GLY A 185 -3.97 1.14 -7.94
CA GLY A 185 -4.16 1.15 -9.38
C GLY A 185 -5.49 1.77 -9.81
N ILE A 186 -6.55 1.58 -9.02
CA ILE A 186 -7.84 2.24 -9.24
C ILE A 186 -7.73 3.74 -8.99
N ALA A 187 -7.11 4.15 -7.89
CA ALA A 187 -6.86 5.55 -7.57
C ALA A 187 -6.03 6.24 -8.67
N GLU A 188 -4.99 5.57 -9.19
CA GLU A 188 -4.22 6.06 -10.33
C GLU A 188 -5.11 6.32 -11.55
N TYR A 189 -5.92 5.35 -11.92
CA TYR A 189 -6.81 5.50 -13.07
C TYR A 189 -7.80 6.67 -12.92
N LEU A 190 -8.37 6.83 -11.73
CA LEU A 190 -9.37 7.86 -11.47
C LEU A 190 -8.78 9.27 -11.46
N VAL A 191 -7.56 9.43 -10.96
CA VAL A 191 -6.92 10.75 -10.81
C VAL A 191 -6.03 11.09 -12.00
N PHE A 192 -5.24 10.15 -12.47
CA PHE A 192 -4.24 10.38 -13.52
C PHE A 192 -4.73 9.96 -14.91
N GLY A 193 -5.70 9.06 -15.00
CA GLY A 193 -6.26 8.63 -16.26
C GLY A 193 -5.22 7.98 -17.17
N ARG A 194 -4.91 8.67 -18.31
CA ARG A 194 -3.90 8.23 -19.27
C ARG A 194 -2.48 8.65 -18.88
N ASP A 195 -2.35 9.66 -18.05
CA ASP A 195 -1.06 10.16 -17.53
C ASP A 195 -0.60 9.22 -16.41
N ARG A 196 -0.13 8.06 -16.79
CA ARG A 196 0.28 7.02 -15.85
C ARG A 196 1.29 7.51 -14.82
N ILE A 197 1.14 7.07 -13.57
CA ILE A 197 2.17 7.25 -12.54
C ILE A 197 3.45 6.55 -13.02
N PRO A 198 4.61 7.23 -13.01
CA PRO A 198 5.89 6.62 -13.29
C PRO A 198 6.16 5.39 -12.43
N ARG A 199 6.72 4.36 -13.03
CA ARG A 199 7.07 3.09 -12.38
C ARG A 199 8.57 2.89 -12.36
N VAL A 200 9.06 2.45 -11.22
CA VAL A 200 10.43 1.97 -11.10
C VAL A 200 10.43 0.46 -10.94
N PRO A 201 11.41 -0.24 -11.51
CA PRO A 201 11.55 -1.68 -11.28
C PRO A 201 11.61 -1.97 -9.78
N LEU A 202 11.06 -3.11 -9.36
CA LEU A 202 11.37 -3.66 -8.05
C LEU A 202 12.83 -4.11 -8.11
N GLN A 203 13.75 -3.18 -8.09
CA GLN A 203 15.15 -3.52 -8.02
C GLN A 203 15.66 -3.14 -6.65
N VAL A 204 15.94 -4.16 -5.90
CA VAL A 204 17.31 -4.43 -5.55
C VAL A 204 17.86 -3.59 -4.38
N ASP A 205 17.33 -2.41 -4.18
CA ASP A 205 17.84 -1.49 -3.18
C ASP A 205 17.14 -1.65 -1.81
N LEU A 206 16.16 -2.56 -1.77
CA LEU A 206 15.41 -2.92 -0.56
C LEU A 206 15.57 -4.42 -0.31
N SER A 207 16.18 -4.79 0.78
CA SER A 207 16.20 -6.16 1.25
C SER A 207 15.12 -6.37 2.31
N LEU A 208 14.41 -7.51 2.25
CA LEU A 208 13.50 -7.91 3.32
C LEU A 208 14.31 -8.20 4.59
N SER A 209 14.04 -7.45 5.64
CA SER A 209 14.47 -7.82 6.99
C SER A 209 13.57 -8.93 7.52
N SER A 210 14.06 -9.71 8.49
CA SER A 210 13.25 -10.74 9.15
C SER A 210 12.07 -10.09 9.88
N ARG A 211 10.85 -10.46 9.48
CA ARG A 211 9.63 -10.07 10.21
C ARG A 211 9.58 -10.79 11.55
N VAL A 212 9.21 -10.07 12.61
CA VAL A 212 9.01 -10.66 13.95
C VAL A 212 7.76 -11.51 14.00
N LYS A 213 6.74 -11.10 13.24
CA LYS A 213 5.45 -11.79 13.16
C LYS A 213 5.09 -11.98 11.70
N THR A 214 4.76 -13.19 11.32
CA THR A 214 4.18 -13.47 10.02
C THR A 214 2.67 -13.35 10.13
N TYR A 215 2.03 -12.69 9.16
CA TYR A 215 0.56 -12.69 9.05
C TYR A 215 -0.03 -14.11 8.96
N GLY A 216 0.79 -15.13 8.64
CA GLY A 216 0.36 -16.50 8.47
C GLY A 216 -0.11 -17.19 9.73
N ASP A 217 0.31 -16.74 10.91
CA ASP A 217 -0.04 -17.41 12.17
C ASP A 217 -1.45 -17.07 12.67
N SER A 218 -2.14 -16.13 12.03
CA SER A 218 -3.46 -15.63 12.43
C SER A 218 -4.58 -15.98 11.45
N TYR A 219 -4.28 -16.53 10.29
CA TYR A 219 -5.25 -16.71 9.22
C TYR A 219 -5.47 -18.20 8.92
N ASN A 220 -6.64 -18.69 9.32
CA ASN A 220 -7.16 -19.94 8.83
C ASN A 220 -7.44 -19.79 7.34
N ILE A 221 -6.54 -20.26 6.49
CA ILE A 221 -6.84 -20.49 5.08
C ILE A 221 -8.02 -21.48 5.09
N SER A 222 -9.20 -21.03 4.70
CA SER A 222 -10.37 -21.89 4.73
C SER A 222 -10.13 -23.05 3.75
N GLU A 223 -10.11 -24.26 4.25
CA GLU A 223 -9.91 -25.49 3.46
C GLU A 223 -11.01 -25.74 2.42
N ASN A 224 -12.13 -24.96 2.47
CA ASN A 224 -13.31 -25.10 1.61
C ASN A 224 -13.49 -23.94 0.62
N ILE A 225 -12.42 -23.50 -0.04
CA ILE A 225 -12.52 -22.43 -1.04
C ILE A 225 -12.94 -23.00 -2.40
N ASN A 226 -14.15 -22.68 -2.85
CA ASN A 226 -14.56 -22.92 -4.24
C ASN A 226 -14.07 -21.77 -5.14
N GLU A 227 -12.78 -21.82 -5.49
CA GLU A 227 -12.14 -20.77 -6.28
C GLU A 227 -12.77 -20.57 -7.66
N ASP A 228 -13.22 -21.63 -8.31
CA ASP A 228 -13.78 -21.55 -9.67
C ASP A 228 -15.14 -20.85 -9.66
N GLU A 229 -15.96 -21.11 -8.67
CA GLU A 229 -17.23 -20.42 -8.49
C GLU A 229 -17.01 -18.94 -8.17
N PHE A 230 -16.13 -18.64 -7.22
CA PHE A 230 -15.77 -17.28 -6.87
C PHE A 230 -15.22 -16.51 -8.09
N ARG A 231 -14.28 -17.13 -8.83
CA ARG A 231 -13.68 -16.55 -10.04
C ARG A 231 -14.74 -16.25 -11.10
N SER A 232 -15.68 -17.17 -11.31
CA SER A 232 -16.77 -17.01 -12.28
C SER A 232 -17.66 -15.81 -11.91
N LYS A 233 -18.07 -15.72 -10.66
CA LYS A 233 -18.94 -14.65 -10.13
C LYS A 233 -18.25 -13.30 -10.11
N ALA A 234 -17.00 -13.22 -9.60
CA ALA A 234 -16.20 -12.00 -9.61
C ALA A 234 -15.94 -11.49 -11.05
N ARG A 235 -15.64 -12.41 -11.98
CA ARG A 235 -15.47 -12.07 -13.40
C ARG A 235 -16.75 -11.50 -14.01
N LYS A 236 -17.92 -12.05 -13.72
CA LYS A 236 -19.20 -11.51 -14.21
C LYS A 236 -19.41 -10.09 -13.70
N ILE A 237 -19.19 -9.83 -12.41
CA ILE A 237 -19.33 -8.50 -11.81
C ILE A 237 -18.38 -7.51 -12.47
N LEU A 238 -17.10 -7.86 -12.60
CA LEU A 238 -16.08 -6.98 -13.19
C LEU A 238 -16.24 -6.82 -14.71
N ARG A 239 -16.83 -7.79 -15.41
CA ARG A 239 -17.14 -7.70 -16.85
C ARG A 239 -18.31 -6.77 -17.18
N ALA A 240 -19.21 -6.52 -16.24
CA ALA A 240 -20.28 -5.54 -16.45
C ALA A 240 -19.73 -4.12 -16.70
N VAL A 241 -18.39 -3.93 -16.58
CA VAL A 241 -17.66 -2.68 -16.80
C VAL A 241 -16.61 -2.83 -17.91
N LEU A 242 -16.39 -4.04 -18.40
CA LEU A 242 -15.57 -4.33 -19.57
C LEU A 242 -16.39 -4.17 -20.87
#